data_70f8319faec28d9e4230138c00195196
#
_entry.id   70f8319faec28d9e4230138c00195196
#
_cell.length_a   1.000
_cell.length_b   1.000
_cell.length_c   1.000
_cell.angle_alpha   90.00
_cell.angle_beta   90.00
_cell.angle_gamma   90.00
#
_symmetry.space_group_name_H-M   'P 1'
#
loop_
_entity.id
_entity.type
_entity.pdbx_description
1 polymer ?
#
loop_
_entity_poly.entity_id
_entity_poly.type
_entity_poly.pdbx_seq_one_letter_code
_entity_poly.pdbx_strand_id
1 'polypeptide(L)'
;MAEVYKLIHPVKFFNDYISRDVRPDGRKFDEQRDILLNINAIKTADASAVVKCGNTTVICGIKLELAKPKAEEPDIGFLVSNVELLPLCSPKFLPGPPSDYAQVISNLVSDIVTNSKCVDLKDLCIISDKLAWVVYCDLVCLDYDGSVVDACIIAIMTSLKTLSLPSVTFDIETEETKVDTSVRLPLQIHGLPVATSFAVYQQMPRSIVLADPSAYEEEMCGSIGANLIVCWNKGLFCGIQKFGGCNLSTEDEKKTLILAKERSKLVETVIETCIKNEC
;
A
#
# COMPACT_ATOMS: atom_id res chain seq x y z
N MET A 1 -34.27 -3.49 -5.70
CA MET A 1 -34.27 -4.53 -6.77
C MET A 1 -32.87 -4.81 -7.29
N ALA A 2 -32.02 -3.82 -7.59
CA ALA A 2 -30.65 -4.03 -8.08
C ALA A 2 -29.77 -4.82 -7.12
N GLU A 3 -29.80 -4.54 -5.82
CA GLU A 3 -29.01 -5.26 -4.81
C GLU A 3 -29.43 -6.74 -4.69
N VAL A 4 -30.72 -7.03 -4.75
CA VAL A 4 -31.22 -8.42 -4.72
C VAL A 4 -30.78 -9.18 -5.97
N TYR A 5 -30.79 -8.54 -7.13
CA TYR A 5 -30.31 -9.12 -8.38
C TYR A 5 -28.80 -9.39 -8.33
N LYS A 6 -28.02 -8.46 -7.77
CA LYS A 6 -26.57 -8.61 -7.53
C LYS A 6 -26.27 -9.83 -6.64
N LEU A 7 -27.07 -10.05 -5.59
CA LEU A 7 -26.90 -11.19 -4.68
C LEU A 7 -27.27 -12.54 -5.32
N ILE A 8 -28.35 -12.59 -6.12
CA ILE A 8 -28.84 -13.85 -6.70
C ILE A 8 -28.03 -14.27 -7.94
N HIS A 9 -27.65 -13.31 -8.78
CA HIS A 9 -26.94 -13.53 -10.03
C HIS A 9 -25.77 -12.56 -10.22
N PRO A 10 -24.70 -12.65 -9.38
CA PRO A 10 -23.61 -11.67 -9.36
C PRO A 10 -22.87 -11.57 -10.70
N VAL A 11 -22.55 -12.68 -11.35
CA VAL A 11 -21.86 -12.71 -12.63
C VAL A 11 -22.71 -12.10 -13.75
N LYS A 12 -24.01 -12.40 -13.78
CA LYS A 12 -24.92 -11.84 -14.80
C LYS A 12 -25.12 -10.35 -14.60
N PHE A 13 -25.27 -9.92 -13.34
CA PHE A 13 -25.35 -8.50 -12.98
C PHE A 13 -24.11 -7.75 -13.46
N PHE A 14 -22.92 -8.30 -13.20
CA PHE A 14 -21.65 -7.70 -13.64
C PHE A 14 -21.58 -7.61 -15.17
N ASN A 15 -21.90 -8.70 -15.88
CA ASN A 15 -21.91 -8.74 -17.35
C ASN A 15 -22.88 -7.72 -17.98
N ASP A 16 -24.06 -7.51 -17.39
CA ASP A 16 -25.06 -6.57 -17.89
C ASP A 16 -24.56 -5.11 -17.82
N TYR A 17 -23.70 -4.76 -16.85
CA TYR A 17 -23.06 -3.46 -16.76
C TYR A 17 -21.88 -3.33 -17.71
N ILE A 18 -20.98 -4.30 -17.69
CA ILE A 18 -19.75 -4.30 -18.53
C ILE A 18 -20.11 -4.29 -20.01
N SER A 19 -21.18 -4.98 -20.45
CA SER A 19 -21.63 -4.99 -21.83
C SER A 19 -22.14 -3.61 -22.33
N ARG A 20 -22.40 -2.69 -21.40
CA ARG A 20 -22.81 -1.30 -21.69
C ARG A 20 -21.69 -0.29 -21.48
N ASP A 21 -20.43 -0.77 -21.33
CA ASP A 21 -19.24 0.03 -21.04
C ASP A 21 -19.35 0.90 -19.78
N VAL A 22 -20.08 0.43 -18.78
CA VAL A 22 -20.28 1.10 -17.48
C VAL A 22 -19.95 0.14 -16.34
N ARG A 23 -19.33 0.63 -15.28
CA ARG A 23 -19.10 -0.13 -14.03
C ARG A 23 -20.33 -0.10 -13.13
N PRO A 24 -20.50 -1.08 -12.22
CA PRO A 24 -21.61 -1.11 -11.28
C PRO A 24 -21.69 0.13 -10.36
N ASP A 25 -20.57 0.80 -10.10
CA ASP A 25 -20.47 2.03 -9.31
C ASP A 25 -20.61 3.32 -10.14
N GLY A 26 -20.79 3.20 -11.46
CA GLY A 26 -20.99 4.32 -12.39
C GLY A 26 -19.70 4.93 -12.95
N ARG A 27 -18.52 4.51 -12.50
CA ARG A 27 -17.23 4.97 -13.05
C ARG A 27 -16.97 4.43 -14.45
N LYS A 28 -16.09 5.10 -15.19
CA LYS A 28 -15.52 4.57 -16.43
C LYS A 28 -14.45 3.50 -16.10
N PHE A 29 -14.07 2.70 -17.09
CA PHE A 29 -13.08 1.63 -16.89
C PHE A 29 -11.71 2.13 -16.45
N ASP A 30 -11.31 3.31 -16.92
CA ASP A 30 -10.00 3.92 -16.64
C ASP A 30 -10.04 4.89 -15.45
N GLU A 31 -11.22 5.12 -14.88
CA GLU A 31 -11.43 6.07 -13.79
C GLU A 31 -11.06 5.46 -12.44
N GLN A 32 -10.27 6.21 -11.68
CA GLN A 32 -9.79 5.84 -10.36
C GLN A 32 -10.50 6.68 -9.28
N ARG A 33 -10.59 6.12 -8.07
CA ARG A 33 -11.20 6.81 -6.93
C ARG A 33 -10.32 7.94 -6.41
N ASP A 34 -10.95 8.94 -5.80
CA ASP A 34 -10.27 10.03 -5.12
C ASP A 34 -9.52 9.55 -3.88
N ILE A 35 -8.40 10.23 -3.60
CA ILE A 35 -7.55 9.94 -2.46
C ILE A 35 -7.66 11.08 -1.47
N LEU A 36 -8.01 10.75 -0.24
CA LEU A 36 -7.97 11.65 0.89
C LEU A 36 -6.90 11.19 1.87
N LEU A 37 -6.05 12.11 2.30
CA LEU A 37 -4.95 11.89 3.23
C LEU A 37 -5.14 12.73 4.49
N ASN A 38 -4.85 12.12 5.64
CA ASN A 38 -4.73 12.80 6.90
C ASN A 38 -3.47 12.32 7.61
N ILE A 39 -2.59 13.24 8.00
CA ILE A 39 -1.29 12.96 8.60
C ILE A 39 -1.40 13.15 10.11
N ASN A 40 -0.52 12.48 10.88
CA ASN A 40 -0.44 12.60 12.35
C ASN A 40 -1.78 12.33 13.09
N ALA A 41 -2.60 11.44 12.54
CA ALA A 41 -3.88 11.07 13.14
C ALA A 41 -3.74 10.34 14.48
N ILE A 42 -2.65 9.59 14.69
CA ILE A 42 -2.36 8.85 15.91
C ILE A 42 -1.24 9.56 16.68
N LYS A 43 -1.60 10.21 17.77
CA LYS A 43 -0.64 10.97 18.62
C LYS A 43 0.35 10.09 19.40
N THR A 44 0.06 8.82 19.59
CA THR A 44 0.91 7.86 20.33
C THR A 44 1.92 7.16 19.43
N ALA A 45 1.79 7.27 18.12
CA ALA A 45 2.75 6.77 17.14
C ALA A 45 3.84 7.83 16.88
N ASP A 46 5.02 7.39 16.46
CA ASP A 46 6.12 8.30 16.08
C ASP A 46 5.83 9.02 14.76
N ALA A 47 5.10 8.37 13.85
CA ALA A 47 4.46 8.97 12.69
C ALA A 47 3.19 8.18 12.35
N SER A 48 2.22 8.81 11.71
CA SER A 48 1.01 8.11 11.29
C SER A 48 0.34 8.80 10.12
N ALA A 49 -0.38 8.02 9.30
CA ALA A 49 -1.22 8.53 8.23
C ALA A 49 -2.51 7.71 8.10
N VAL A 50 -3.59 8.39 7.77
CA VAL A 50 -4.86 7.77 7.37
C VAL A 50 -5.07 8.07 5.91
N VAL A 51 -5.31 7.03 5.14
CA VAL A 51 -5.56 7.11 3.70
C VAL A 51 -6.94 6.57 3.41
N LYS A 52 -7.71 7.34 2.66
CA LYS A 52 -8.99 6.91 2.15
C LYS A 52 -8.98 6.96 0.63
N CYS A 53 -9.08 5.81 0.00
CA CYS A 53 -9.22 5.64 -1.45
C CYS A 53 -10.65 5.20 -1.76
N GLY A 54 -11.51 6.15 -2.14
CA GLY A 54 -12.94 5.89 -2.25
C GLY A 54 -13.53 5.42 -0.91
N ASN A 55 -14.00 4.16 -0.84
CA ASN A 55 -14.51 3.56 0.39
C ASN A 55 -13.45 2.74 1.16
N THR A 56 -12.29 2.45 0.56
CA THR A 56 -11.21 1.74 1.26
C THR A 56 -10.46 2.71 2.15
N THR A 57 -10.42 2.42 3.46
CA THR A 57 -9.75 3.25 4.45
C THR A 57 -8.69 2.44 5.17
N VAL A 58 -7.44 2.92 5.15
CA VAL A 58 -6.29 2.30 5.82
C VAL A 58 -5.63 3.32 6.72
N ILE A 59 -5.27 2.89 7.91
CA ILE A 59 -4.46 3.66 8.86
C ILE A 59 -3.09 3.00 8.99
N CYS A 60 -2.03 3.80 8.93
CA CYS A 60 -0.66 3.38 9.19
C CYS A 60 -0.16 4.07 10.45
N GLY A 61 0.40 3.30 11.38
CA GLY A 61 1.12 3.80 12.54
C GLY A 61 2.57 3.33 12.49
N ILE A 62 3.52 4.22 12.75
CA ILE A 62 4.94 3.88 12.83
C ILE A 62 5.39 3.92 14.29
N LYS A 63 6.10 2.87 14.70
CA LYS A 63 6.80 2.76 15.97
C LYS A 63 8.28 2.53 15.73
N LEU A 64 9.09 3.23 16.52
CA LEU A 64 10.54 3.12 16.48
C LEU A 64 11.03 2.31 17.67
N GLU A 65 11.86 1.32 17.41
CA GLU A 65 12.55 0.54 18.44
C GLU A 65 14.05 0.45 18.13
N LEU A 66 14.84 0.16 19.13
CA LEU A 66 16.27 -0.05 19.01
C LEU A 66 16.58 -1.54 19.13
N ALA A 67 17.35 -2.07 18.18
CA ALA A 67 17.77 -3.46 18.23
C ALA A 67 19.22 -3.62 17.76
N LYS A 68 19.81 -4.78 18.05
CA LYS A 68 21.08 -5.16 17.51
C LYS A 68 20.97 -5.59 16.05
N PRO A 69 21.80 -5.09 15.12
CA PRO A 69 21.84 -5.56 13.73
C PRO A 69 22.11 -7.07 13.63
N LYS A 70 21.76 -7.65 12.47
CA LYS A 70 22.11 -9.04 12.18
C LYS A 70 23.61 -9.17 11.97
N ALA A 71 24.18 -10.29 12.42
CA ALA A 71 25.62 -10.57 12.27
C ALA A 71 26.07 -10.65 10.80
N GLU A 72 25.15 -10.99 9.88
CA GLU A 72 25.41 -11.07 8.44
C GLU A 72 25.43 -9.69 7.77
N GLU A 73 24.72 -8.71 8.33
CA GLU A 73 24.54 -7.36 7.79
C GLU A 73 24.64 -6.32 8.93
N PRO A 74 25.86 -6.05 9.44
CA PRO A 74 26.06 -5.25 10.65
C PRO A 74 25.75 -3.76 10.49
N ASP A 75 25.68 -3.26 9.26
CA ASP A 75 25.51 -1.84 8.94
C ASP A 75 24.08 -1.51 8.49
N ILE A 76 23.12 -2.44 8.70
CA ILE A 76 21.77 -2.30 8.18
C ILE A 76 20.77 -2.34 9.33
N GLY A 77 19.81 -1.37 9.34
CA GLY A 77 18.66 -1.38 10.23
C GLY A 77 17.50 -2.18 9.65
N PHE A 78 16.34 -2.11 10.31
CA PHE A 78 15.19 -2.92 9.95
C PHE A 78 13.99 -2.04 9.61
N LEU A 79 13.30 -2.41 8.53
CA LEU A 79 12.00 -1.89 8.17
C LEU A 79 11.03 -3.08 8.09
N VAL A 80 10.04 -3.09 8.98
CA VAL A 80 9.06 -4.17 9.10
C VAL A 80 7.68 -3.60 8.83
N SER A 81 7.01 -4.09 7.81
CA SER A 81 5.64 -3.72 7.51
C SER A 81 4.70 -4.90 7.79
N ASN A 82 3.60 -4.61 8.47
CA ASN A 82 2.56 -5.58 8.79
C ASN A 82 1.20 -5.02 8.39
N VAL A 83 0.35 -5.84 7.75
CA VAL A 83 -0.99 -5.45 7.33
C VAL A 83 -2.02 -6.32 8.02
N GLU A 84 -2.95 -5.68 8.73
CA GLU A 84 -4.05 -6.33 9.41
C GLU A 84 -5.38 -6.04 8.73
N LEU A 85 -6.08 -7.11 8.34
CA LEU A 85 -7.44 -7.08 7.83
C LEU A 85 -8.39 -7.65 8.89
N LEU A 86 -8.95 -6.74 9.69
CA LEU A 86 -9.79 -7.10 10.83
C LEU A 86 -11.25 -7.33 10.41
N PRO A 87 -12.06 -8.07 11.20
CA PRO A 87 -13.51 -8.21 10.98
C PRO A 87 -14.26 -6.88 10.92
N LEU A 88 -13.66 -5.82 11.46
CA LEU A 88 -14.19 -4.47 11.43
C LEU A 88 -14.31 -3.92 10.00
N CYS A 89 -13.32 -4.22 9.14
CA CYS A 89 -13.27 -3.64 7.80
C CYS A 89 -14.19 -4.33 6.80
N SER A 90 -14.50 -5.61 7.00
CA SER A 90 -15.45 -6.36 6.15
C SER A 90 -15.88 -7.66 6.82
N PRO A 91 -17.15 -8.08 6.64
CA PRO A 91 -17.66 -9.38 7.09
C PRO A 91 -16.91 -10.58 6.47
N LYS A 92 -16.14 -10.37 5.43
CA LYS A 92 -15.30 -11.38 4.76
C LYS A 92 -14.17 -11.89 5.67
N PHE A 93 -13.70 -11.06 6.58
CA PHE A 93 -12.59 -11.39 7.48
C PHE A 93 -13.12 -11.86 8.82
N LEU A 94 -12.68 -13.06 9.24
CA LEU A 94 -13.11 -13.67 10.49
C LEU A 94 -12.16 -13.27 11.64
N PRO A 95 -12.65 -13.21 12.89
CA PRO A 95 -11.79 -13.00 14.03
C PRO A 95 -10.87 -14.23 14.24
N GLY A 96 -9.60 -13.98 14.55
CA GLY A 96 -8.61 -15.04 14.77
C GLY A 96 -7.26 -14.73 14.14
N PRO A 97 -6.44 -15.74 13.82
CA PRO A 97 -5.17 -15.54 13.14
C PRO A 97 -5.37 -14.89 11.77
N PRO A 98 -4.36 -14.15 11.25
CA PRO A 98 -4.43 -13.52 9.95
C PRO A 98 -4.81 -14.51 8.85
N SER A 99 -5.76 -14.14 7.99
CA SER A 99 -6.15 -14.95 6.84
C SER A 99 -4.99 -15.07 5.83
N ASP A 100 -5.01 -16.11 5.00
CA ASP A 100 -4.04 -16.30 3.91
C ASP A 100 -3.97 -15.05 3.01
N TYR A 101 -5.11 -14.43 2.74
CA TYR A 101 -5.20 -13.19 1.97
C TYR A 101 -4.49 -12.02 2.66
N ALA A 102 -4.66 -11.85 3.96
CA ALA A 102 -3.96 -10.81 4.72
C ALA A 102 -2.44 -11.02 4.72
N GLN A 103 -1.99 -12.27 4.84
CA GLN A 103 -0.57 -12.62 4.77
C GLN A 103 0.02 -12.34 3.39
N VAL A 104 -0.69 -12.67 2.32
CA VAL A 104 -0.27 -12.38 0.93
C VAL A 104 -0.13 -10.87 0.73
N ILE A 105 -1.10 -10.07 1.19
CA ILE A 105 -1.04 -8.60 1.09
C ILE A 105 0.10 -8.04 1.93
N SER A 106 0.30 -8.52 3.15
CA SER A 106 1.40 -8.07 4.02
C SER A 106 2.76 -8.33 3.37
N ASN A 107 2.97 -9.54 2.83
CA ASN A 107 4.20 -9.88 2.11
C ASN A 107 4.39 -9.00 0.86
N LEU A 108 3.31 -8.81 0.08
CA LEU A 108 3.37 -7.99 -1.13
C LEU A 108 3.73 -6.53 -0.84
N VAL A 109 3.13 -5.94 0.21
CA VAL A 109 3.45 -4.58 0.66
C VAL A 109 4.91 -4.50 1.12
N SER A 110 5.38 -5.48 1.90
CA SER A 110 6.78 -5.58 2.33
C SER A 110 7.74 -5.67 1.15
N ASP A 111 7.43 -6.51 0.16
CA ASP A 111 8.24 -6.67 -1.04
C ASP A 111 8.30 -5.38 -1.88
N ILE A 112 7.17 -4.69 -2.05
CA ILE A 112 7.14 -3.41 -2.79
C ILE A 112 8.01 -2.37 -2.08
N VAL A 113 7.87 -2.21 -0.77
CA VAL A 113 8.64 -1.22 0.01
C VAL A 113 10.14 -1.55 -0.02
N THR A 114 10.50 -2.82 0.18
CA THR A 114 11.91 -3.26 0.20
C THR A 114 12.55 -3.16 -1.18
N ASN A 115 11.89 -3.66 -2.23
CA ASN A 115 12.43 -3.69 -3.58
C ASN A 115 12.52 -2.31 -4.24
N SER A 116 11.64 -1.37 -3.83
CA SER A 116 11.67 0.00 -4.33
C SER A 116 12.87 0.81 -3.83
N LYS A 117 13.57 0.33 -2.78
CA LYS A 117 14.68 1.01 -2.11
C LYS A 117 14.36 2.48 -1.78
N CYS A 118 13.12 2.70 -1.35
CA CYS A 118 12.65 4.04 -0.99
C CYS A 118 13.34 4.59 0.27
N VAL A 119 13.73 3.70 1.19
CA VAL A 119 14.53 4.00 2.38
C VAL A 119 15.86 3.27 2.26
N ASP A 120 16.97 3.97 2.48
CA ASP A 120 18.25 3.30 2.65
C ASP A 120 18.34 2.74 4.08
N LEU A 121 18.34 1.42 4.20
CA LEU A 121 18.42 0.76 5.50
C LEU A 121 19.73 1.05 6.25
N LYS A 122 20.74 1.56 5.56
CA LYS A 122 21.99 2.02 6.19
C LYS A 122 21.78 3.29 7.01
N ASP A 123 20.87 4.16 6.59
CA ASP A 123 20.53 5.39 7.34
C ASP A 123 19.88 5.07 8.69
N LEU A 124 19.37 3.85 8.86
CA LEU A 124 18.82 3.36 10.12
C LEU A 124 19.88 2.75 11.05
N CYS A 125 21.10 2.56 10.60
CA CYS A 125 22.19 2.07 11.44
C CYS A 125 22.78 3.23 12.26
N ILE A 126 22.86 3.06 13.59
CA ILE A 126 23.45 4.05 14.49
C ILE A 126 24.92 3.70 14.72
N ILE A 127 25.19 2.45 15.07
CA ILE A 127 26.54 1.91 15.28
C ILE A 127 26.59 0.50 14.71
N SER A 128 27.53 0.27 13.81
CA SER A 128 27.78 -1.03 13.21
C SER A 128 27.97 -2.11 14.28
N ASP A 129 27.36 -3.28 14.07
CA ASP A 129 27.38 -4.43 14.97
C ASP A 129 26.68 -4.26 16.35
N LYS A 130 26.30 -3.05 16.75
CA LYS A 130 25.81 -2.79 18.10
C LYS A 130 24.37 -2.31 18.14
N LEU A 131 24.03 -1.27 17.38
CA LEU A 131 22.76 -0.58 17.51
C LEU A 131 22.22 -0.07 16.19
N ALA A 132 20.97 -0.41 15.88
CA ALA A 132 20.25 0.08 14.73
C ALA A 132 18.77 0.33 15.06
N TRP A 133 18.13 1.20 14.29
CA TRP A 133 16.70 1.42 14.34
C TRP A 133 15.93 0.28 13.69
N VAL A 134 14.84 -0.11 14.33
CA VAL A 134 13.78 -0.93 13.78
C VAL A 134 12.56 -0.05 13.59
N VAL A 135 12.13 0.09 12.37
CA VAL A 135 10.93 0.85 12.00
C VAL A 135 9.78 -0.12 11.78
N TYR A 136 8.85 -0.20 12.72
CA TYR A 136 7.63 -0.99 12.59
C TYR A 136 6.56 -0.14 11.93
N CYS A 137 6.05 -0.58 10.80
CA CYS A 137 4.95 0.04 10.06
C CYS A 137 3.73 -0.86 10.17
N ASP A 138 2.86 -0.59 11.12
CA ASP A 138 1.62 -1.34 11.32
C ASP A 138 0.48 -0.68 10.57
N LEU A 139 -0.13 -1.44 9.66
CA LEU A 139 -1.27 -1.00 8.85
C LEU A 139 -2.52 -1.75 9.26
N VAL A 140 -3.57 -1.00 9.52
CA VAL A 140 -4.88 -1.55 9.85
C VAL A 140 -5.88 -1.05 8.82
N CYS A 141 -6.56 -1.98 8.15
CA CYS A 141 -7.67 -1.65 7.28
C CYS A 141 -8.92 -1.42 8.13
N LEU A 142 -9.52 -0.23 8.01
CA LEU A 142 -10.74 0.15 8.73
C LEU A 142 -11.99 -0.13 7.90
N ASP A 143 -11.93 0.12 6.59
CA ASP A 143 -12.97 -0.17 5.61
C ASP A 143 -12.34 -0.82 4.38
N TYR A 144 -12.92 -1.92 3.90
CA TYR A 144 -12.42 -2.66 2.76
C TYR A 144 -13.40 -2.63 1.59
N ASP A 145 -13.00 -1.96 0.52
CA ASP A 145 -13.71 -1.94 -0.77
C ASP A 145 -12.74 -2.09 -1.95
N GLY A 146 -11.86 -3.10 -1.88
CA GLY A 146 -10.86 -3.39 -2.93
C GLY A 146 -9.66 -2.47 -2.95
N SER A 147 -8.66 -2.79 -3.78
CA SER A 147 -7.41 -2.03 -3.99
C SER A 147 -6.67 -1.65 -2.70
N VAL A 148 -6.69 -2.57 -1.72
CA VAL A 148 -6.12 -2.30 -0.39
C VAL A 148 -4.61 -2.09 -0.42
N VAL A 149 -3.89 -2.75 -1.34
CA VAL A 149 -2.43 -2.59 -1.50
C VAL A 149 -2.08 -1.16 -1.86
N ASP A 150 -2.85 -0.53 -2.74
CA ASP A 150 -2.63 0.86 -3.16
C ASP A 150 -2.75 1.80 -1.96
N ALA A 151 -3.81 1.65 -1.16
CA ALA A 151 -4.01 2.43 0.05
C ALA A 151 -2.91 2.19 1.10
N CYS A 152 -2.47 0.93 1.28
CA CYS A 152 -1.39 0.58 2.19
C CYS A 152 -0.06 1.24 1.81
N ILE A 153 0.32 1.17 0.53
CA ILE A 153 1.58 1.79 0.05
C ILE A 153 1.53 3.30 0.21
N ILE A 154 0.42 3.95 -0.11
CA ILE A 154 0.26 5.40 0.09
C ILE A 154 0.36 5.75 1.58
N ALA A 155 -0.26 4.96 2.47
CA ALA A 155 -0.22 5.19 3.92
C ALA A 155 1.20 5.05 4.49
N ILE A 156 1.93 3.97 4.13
CA ILE A 156 3.33 3.78 4.55
C ILE A 156 4.19 4.94 4.07
N MET A 157 4.12 5.27 2.78
CA MET A 157 4.99 6.30 2.20
C MET A 157 4.73 7.68 2.79
N THR A 158 3.46 7.99 3.06
CA THR A 158 3.08 9.24 3.75
C THR A 158 3.62 9.27 5.17
N SER A 159 3.46 8.18 5.93
CA SER A 159 3.95 8.07 7.30
C SER A 159 5.47 8.13 7.38
N LEU A 160 6.20 7.42 6.50
CA LEU A 160 7.66 7.46 6.44
C LEU A 160 8.19 8.85 6.10
N LYS A 161 7.50 9.59 5.22
CA LYS A 161 7.90 10.94 4.80
C LYS A 161 7.72 11.98 5.92
N THR A 162 6.84 11.71 6.87
CA THR A 162 6.61 12.55 8.07
C THR A 162 7.41 12.08 9.28
N LEU A 163 8.06 10.91 9.19
CA LEU A 163 8.83 10.33 10.28
C LEU A 163 10.09 11.14 10.57
N SER A 164 10.31 11.41 11.84
CA SER A 164 11.55 11.99 12.37
C SER A 164 12.15 11.07 13.43
N LEU A 165 13.42 10.72 13.25
CA LEU A 165 14.17 9.86 14.15
C LEU A 165 14.75 10.69 15.31
N PRO A 166 14.58 10.30 16.58
CA PRO A 166 15.23 10.95 17.70
C PRO A 166 16.75 10.70 17.66
N SER A 167 17.52 11.64 18.19
CA SER A 167 18.97 11.51 18.28
C SER A 167 19.33 10.46 19.35
N VAL A 168 20.25 9.56 19.00
CA VAL A 168 20.70 8.50 19.92
C VAL A 168 22.21 8.61 20.11
N THR A 169 22.63 8.64 21.37
CA THR A 169 24.05 8.56 21.76
C THR A 169 24.27 7.23 22.49
N PHE A 170 25.26 6.49 22.07
CA PHE A 170 25.66 5.23 22.67
C PHE A 170 27.07 5.35 23.23
N ASP A 171 27.22 5.06 24.52
CA ASP A 171 28.50 5.02 25.18
C ASP A 171 29.09 3.61 25.06
N ILE A 172 30.27 3.53 24.43
CA ILE A 172 30.95 2.26 24.13
C ILE A 172 31.51 1.61 25.40
N GLU A 173 31.86 2.40 26.43
CA GLU A 173 32.46 1.90 27.67
C GLU A 173 31.42 1.37 28.65
N THR A 174 30.27 2.05 28.75
CA THR A 174 29.19 1.68 29.68
C THR A 174 28.09 0.83 29.04
N GLU A 175 28.11 0.70 27.71
CA GLU A 175 27.03 0.07 26.91
C GLU A 175 25.64 0.72 27.13
N GLU A 176 25.61 1.94 27.66
CA GLU A 176 24.38 2.67 27.87
C GLU A 176 23.91 3.40 26.61
N THR A 177 22.62 3.27 26.31
CA THR A 177 21.97 3.97 25.23
C THR A 177 21.16 5.14 25.79
N LYS A 178 21.43 6.35 25.32
CA LYS A 178 20.65 7.54 25.67
C LYS A 178 19.93 8.06 24.42
N VAL A 179 18.60 8.11 24.49
CA VAL A 179 17.75 8.63 23.43
C VAL A 179 17.35 10.06 23.80
N ASP A 180 17.75 11.03 22.96
CA ASP A 180 17.35 12.41 23.10
C ASP A 180 16.14 12.69 22.18
N THR A 181 14.97 12.81 22.79
CA THR A 181 13.72 13.09 22.10
C THR A 181 13.55 14.54 21.68
N SER A 182 14.40 15.43 22.21
CA SER A 182 14.34 16.88 21.89
C SER A 182 14.93 17.19 20.51
N VAL A 183 15.89 16.40 20.05
CA VAL A 183 16.53 16.54 18.75
C VAL A 183 16.02 15.43 17.84
N ARG A 184 15.28 15.80 16.80
CA ARG A 184 14.76 14.87 15.81
C ARG A 184 15.29 15.18 14.43
N LEU A 185 15.70 14.16 13.69
CA LEU A 185 16.20 14.25 12.33
C LEU A 185 15.19 13.60 11.37
N PRO A 186 14.81 14.27 10.27
CA PRO A 186 13.89 13.69 9.31
C PRO A 186 14.53 12.49 8.61
N LEU A 187 13.77 11.42 8.41
CA LEU A 187 14.22 10.25 7.65
C LEU A 187 14.40 10.64 6.17
N GLN A 188 15.57 10.28 5.61
CA GLN A 188 15.85 10.49 4.20
C GLN A 188 15.08 9.48 3.34
N ILE A 189 14.22 9.97 2.43
CA ILE A 189 13.46 9.12 1.52
C ILE A 189 13.94 9.33 0.09
N HIS A 190 14.46 8.27 -0.52
CA HIS A 190 15.05 8.31 -1.85
C HIS A 190 14.04 8.08 -2.98
N GLY A 191 12.85 7.57 -2.67
CA GLY A 191 11.80 7.30 -3.66
C GLY A 191 10.41 7.36 -3.06
N LEU A 192 9.40 7.41 -3.93
CA LEU A 192 7.99 7.32 -3.56
C LEU A 192 7.34 6.22 -4.41
N PRO A 193 7.44 4.95 -4.01
CA PRO A 193 6.74 3.89 -4.71
C PRO A 193 5.24 4.10 -4.60
N VAL A 194 4.54 3.94 -5.72
CA VAL A 194 3.09 3.98 -5.81
C VAL A 194 2.63 2.71 -6.49
N ALA A 195 1.78 1.96 -5.81
CA ALA A 195 1.08 0.84 -6.38
C ALA A 195 -0.23 1.29 -7.03
N THR A 196 -0.60 0.63 -8.11
CA THR A 196 -1.89 0.82 -8.79
C THR A 196 -2.46 -0.53 -9.15
N SER A 197 -3.63 -0.82 -8.61
CA SER A 197 -4.35 -2.07 -8.83
C SER A 197 -5.26 -1.99 -10.04
N PHE A 198 -5.30 -3.08 -10.80
CA PHE A 198 -6.19 -3.27 -11.94
C PHE A 198 -6.85 -4.64 -11.84
N ALA A 199 -8.11 -4.73 -12.26
CA ALA A 199 -8.78 -5.99 -12.47
C ALA A 199 -8.97 -6.23 -13.97
N VAL A 200 -8.67 -7.45 -14.42
CA VAL A 200 -8.82 -7.85 -15.81
C VAL A 200 -9.97 -8.83 -15.90
N TYR A 201 -11.02 -8.46 -16.59
CA TYR A 201 -12.18 -9.31 -16.85
C TYR A 201 -12.11 -9.91 -18.25
N GLN A 202 -12.15 -11.24 -18.34
CA GLN A 202 -12.08 -11.93 -19.62
C GLN A 202 -13.49 -12.23 -20.12
N GLN A 203 -13.97 -11.44 -21.07
CA GLN A 203 -15.20 -11.68 -21.80
C GLN A 203 -14.86 -12.02 -23.25
N MET A 204 -14.82 -13.30 -23.61
CA MET A 204 -14.48 -13.71 -24.97
C MET A 204 -15.31 -12.96 -26.02
N PRO A 205 -14.70 -12.35 -27.06
CA PRO A 205 -13.29 -12.37 -27.45
C PRO A 205 -12.43 -11.23 -26.85
N ARG A 206 -12.96 -10.38 -25.97
CA ARG A 206 -12.28 -9.19 -25.43
C ARG A 206 -11.85 -9.41 -23.98
N SER A 207 -10.68 -8.86 -23.63
CA SER A 207 -10.28 -8.56 -22.27
C SER A 207 -10.64 -7.11 -21.95
N ILE A 208 -11.14 -6.87 -20.72
CA ILE A 208 -11.50 -5.53 -20.25
C ILE A 208 -10.68 -5.28 -19.00
N VAL A 209 -9.98 -4.15 -18.98
CA VAL A 209 -9.14 -3.72 -17.85
C VAL A 209 -9.90 -2.64 -17.08
N LEU A 210 -10.06 -2.86 -15.79
CA LEU A 210 -10.68 -1.91 -14.84
C LEU A 210 -9.59 -1.35 -13.94
N ALA A 211 -9.43 -0.04 -13.91
CA ALA A 211 -8.51 0.63 -13.00
C ALA A 211 -9.15 0.80 -11.62
N ASP A 212 -8.36 0.62 -10.56
CA ASP A 212 -8.79 0.76 -9.17
C ASP A 212 -10.11 0.00 -8.88
N PRO A 213 -10.07 -1.36 -8.90
CA PRO A 213 -11.25 -2.17 -8.73
C PRO A 213 -11.82 -2.09 -7.32
N SER A 214 -13.16 -2.11 -7.21
CA SER A 214 -13.86 -2.32 -5.96
C SER A 214 -13.75 -3.78 -5.50
N ALA A 215 -14.04 -4.07 -4.23
CA ALA A 215 -14.01 -5.44 -3.69
C ALA A 215 -14.88 -6.41 -4.50
N TYR A 216 -16.04 -5.94 -4.97
CA TYR A 216 -16.92 -6.73 -5.81
C TYR A 216 -16.30 -7.04 -7.18
N GLU A 217 -15.62 -6.08 -7.79
CA GLU A 217 -14.95 -6.25 -9.09
C GLU A 217 -13.72 -7.15 -8.97
N GLU A 218 -12.94 -7.02 -7.89
CA GLU A 218 -11.83 -7.94 -7.59
C GLU A 218 -12.31 -9.38 -7.47
N GLU A 219 -13.45 -9.60 -6.81
CA GLU A 219 -14.02 -10.94 -6.64
C GLU A 219 -14.53 -11.51 -7.97
N MET A 220 -15.24 -10.72 -8.77
CA MET A 220 -15.74 -11.13 -10.08
C MET A 220 -14.60 -11.41 -11.06
N CYS A 221 -13.59 -10.57 -11.09
CA CYS A 221 -12.43 -10.76 -11.97
C CYS A 221 -11.50 -11.85 -11.45
N GLY A 222 -11.33 -12.01 -10.14
CA GLY A 222 -10.49 -13.04 -9.54
C GLY A 222 -10.91 -14.48 -9.90
N SER A 223 -12.20 -14.69 -10.15
CA SER A 223 -12.73 -16.03 -10.52
C SER A 223 -12.55 -16.37 -12.01
N ILE A 224 -12.56 -15.40 -12.91
CA ILE A 224 -12.60 -15.60 -14.38
C ILE A 224 -11.42 -14.92 -15.10
N GLY A 225 -10.81 -13.95 -14.46
CA GLY A 225 -9.79 -13.08 -15.05
C GLY A 225 -8.49 -13.06 -14.26
N ALA A 226 -7.99 -11.87 -13.97
CA ALA A 226 -6.82 -11.65 -13.14
C ALA A 226 -6.89 -10.30 -12.43
N ASN A 227 -6.21 -10.21 -11.29
CA ASN A 227 -5.88 -8.96 -10.64
C ASN A 227 -4.41 -8.62 -10.91
N LEU A 228 -4.13 -7.36 -11.22
CA LEU A 228 -2.81 -6.89 -11.59
C LEU A 228 -2.46 -5.70 -10.71
N ILE A 229 -1.24 -5.69 -10.18
CA ILE A 229 -0.71 -4.56 -9.42
C ILE A 229 0.56 -4.09 -10.09
N VAL A 230 0.60 -2.81 -10.45
CA VAL A 230 1.72 -2.16 -11.12
C VAL A 230 2.34 -1.14 -10.16
N CYS A 231 3.65 -1.22 -9.96
CA CYS A 231 4.37 -0.32 -9.07
C CYS A 231 5.31 0.60 -9.85
N TRP A 232 5.20 1.91 -9.59
CA TRP A 232 6.07 2.96 -10.11
C TRP A 232 6.76 3.71 -8.99
N ASN A 233 8.02 4.13 -9.20
CA ASN A 233 8.77 4.96 -8.27
C ASN A 233 9.51 6.04 -9.07
N LYS A 234 9.25 7.32 -8.82
CA LYS A 234 9.87 8.47 -9.51
C LYS A 234 9.88 8.35 -11.05
N GLY A 235 8.79 7.86 -11.62
CA GLY A 235 8.67 7.67 -13.06
C GLY A 235 9.42 6.47 -13.63
N LEU A 236 10.02 5.62 -12.79
CA LEU A 236 10.63 4.35 -13.14
C LEU A 236 9.69 3.20 -12.79
N PHE A 237 9.63 2.22 -13.66
CA PHE A 237 8.88 0.98 -13.43
C PHE A 237 9.63 0.11 -12.43
N CYS A 238 8.97 -0.25 -11.31
CA CYS A 238 9.57 -1.06 -10.25
C CYS A 238 9.17 -2.52 -10.32
N GLY A 239 7.94 -2.80 -10.69
CA GLY A 239 7.46 -4.17 -10.74
C GLY A 239 6.00 -4.30 -11.15
N ILE A 240 5.64 -5.52 -11.52
CA ILE A 240 4.29 -5.93 -11.84
C ILE A 240 4.00 -7.27 -11.17
N GLN A 241 2.87 -7.36 -10.51
CA GLN A 241 2.40 -8.59 -9.88
C GLN A 241 1.04 -8.94 -10.48
N LYS A 242 0.88 -10.18 -10.94
CA LYS A 242 -0.35 -10.66 -11.56
C LYS A 242 -0.86 -11.89 -10.83
N PHE A 243 -2.06 -11.80 -10.33
CA PHE A 243 -2.79 -12.89 -9.69
C PHE A 243 -3.93 -13.34 -10.60
N GLY A 244 -3.96 -14.61 -11.00
CA GLY A 244 -4.97 -15.17 -11.87
C GLY A 244 -4.43 -15.70 -13.20
N GLY A 245 -5.27 -16.43 -13.93
CA GLY A 245 -4.89 -17.24 -15.07
C GLY A 245 -5.18 -16.68 -16.46
N CYS A 246 -5.78 -15.48 -16.58
CA CYS A 246 -6.11 -14.92 -17.90
C CYS A 246 -4.87 -14.38 -18.62
N ASN A 247 -4.90 -14.40 -19.95
CA ASN A 247 -3.89 -13.77 -20.78
C ASN A 247 -4.19 -12.27 -20.90
N LEU A 248 -3.15 -11.44 -20.77
CA LEU A 248 -3.22 -10.03 -21.11
C LEU A 248 -2.79 -9.82 -22.56
N SER A 249 -3.50 -8.94 -23.28
CA SER A 249 -3.02 -8.48 -24.58
C SER A 249 -1.89 -7.46 -24.39
N THR A 250 -1.00 -7.34 -25.36
CA THR A 250 0.08 -6.34 -25.33
C THR A 250 -0.47 -4.89 -25.29
N GLU A 251 -1.67 -4.68 -25.81
CA GLU A 251 -2.35 -3.37 -25.79
C GLU A 251 -2.86 -3.06 -24.38
N ASP A 252 -3.48 -4.04 -23.70
CA ASP A 252 -3.96 -3.90 -22.33
C ASP A 252 -2.80 -3.68 -21.35
N GLU A 253 -1.68 -4.39 -21.55
CA GLU A 253 -0.47 -4.20 -20.75
C GLU A 253 0.08 -2.78 -20.89
N LYS A 254 0.21 -2.26 -22.11
CA LYS A 254 0.63 -0.88 -22.33
C LYS A 254 -0.32 0.12 -21.71
N LYS A 255 -1.62 -0.11 -21.80
CA LYS A 255 -2.66 0.74 -21.19
C LYS A 255 -2.52 0.78 -19.67
N THR A 256 -2.37 -0.36 -19.02
CA THR A 256 -2.18 -0.43 -17.56
C THR A 256 -0.93 0.32 -17.10
N LEU A 257 0.18 0.19 -17.84
CA LEU A 257 1.43 0.91 -17.53
C LEU A 257 1.29 2.43 -17.63
N ILE A 258 0.55 2.93 -18.65
CA ILE A 258 0.31 4.36 -18.82
C ILE A 258 -0.56 4.90 -17.68
N LEU A 259 -1.69 4.23 -17.37
CA LEU A 259 -2.59 4.63 -16.29
C LEU A 259 -1.90 4.60 -14.92
N ALA A 260 -1.08 3.57 -14.64
CA ALA A 260 -0.31 3.48 -13.40
C ALA A 260 0.71 4.62 -13.28
N LYS A 261 1.35 5.02 -14.37
CA LYS A 261 2.28 6.16 -14.39
C LYS A 261 1.58 7.50 -14.13
N GLU A 262 0.38 7.68 -14.67
CA GLU A 262 -0.43 8.88 -14.43
C GLU A 262 -0.86 8.94 -12.96
N ARG A 263 -1.32 7.79 -12.40
CA ARG A 263 -1.68 7.68 -10.99
C ARG A 263 -0.51 7.99 -10.06
N SER A 264 0.67 7.47 -10.36
CA SER A 264 1.89 7.74 -9.57
C SER A 264 2.14 9.24 -9.41
N LYS A 265 2.07 10.01 -10.51
CA LYS A 265 2.26 11.47 -10.46
C LYS A 265 1.18 12.18 -9.63
N LEU A 266 -0.07 11.73 -9.74
CA LEU A 266 -1.17 12.30 -8.98
C LEU A 266 -0.97 12.05 -7.48
N VAL A 267 -0.66 10.82 -7.10
CA VAL A 267 -0.39 10.44 -5.71
C VAL A 267 0.79 11.23 -5.13
N GLU A 268 1.90 11.35 -5.88
CA GLU A 268 3.06 12.15 -5.48
C GLU A 268 2.64 13.60 -5.16
N THR A 269 1.84 14.22 -6.04
CA THR A 269 1.33 15.58 -5.85
C THR A 269 0.44 15.70 -4.62
N VAL A 270 -0.45 14.72 -4.39
CA VAL A 270 -1.35 14.72 -3.24
C VAL A 270 -0.56 14.61 -1.93
N ILE A 271 0.41 13.69 -1.84
CA ILE A 271 1.25 13.54 -0.65
C ILE A 271 2.05 14.81 -0.37
N GLU A 272 2.69 15.40 -1.39
CA GLU A 272 3.46 16.63 -1.21
C GLU A 272 2.60 17.82 -0.78
N THR A 273 1.39 17.92 -1.31
CA THR A 273 0.45 18.98 -0.94
C THR A 273 -0.02 18.82 0.50
N CYS A 274 -0.35 17.60 0.93
CA CYS A 274 -0.74 17.34 2.31
C CYS A 274 0.37 17.66 3.30
N ILE A 275 1.61 17.26 3.02
CA ILE A 275 2.75 17.55 3.90
C ILE A 275 3.01 19.06 4.01
N LYS A 276 2.91 19.79 2.90
CA LYS A 276 3.09 21.26 2.90
C LYS A 276 2.01 22.01 3.67
N ASN A 277 0.81 21.46 3.75
CA ASN A 277 -0.31 22.12 4.47
C ASN A 277 -0.25 21.91 5.99
N GLU A 278 0.52 20.93 6.48
CA GLU A 278 0.69 20.67 7.91
C GLU A 278 1.99 21.24 8.50
N CYS A 279 2.94 21.64 7.66
CA CYS A 279 4.13 22.39 8.04
C CYS A 279 3.85 23.90 8.09
#